data_5006cee437ea460010f00b1978d7f678
#
_entry.id   5006cee437ea460010f00b1978d7f678
#
_cell.length_a   1.000
_cell.length_b   1.000
_cell.length_c   1.000
_cell.angle_alpha   90.00
_cell.angle_beta   90.00
_cell.angle_gamma   90.00
#
_symmetry.space_group_name_H-M   'P 1'
#
loop_
_entity.id
_entity.type
_entity.pdbx_description
1 polymer ?
#
loop_
_entity_poly.entity_id
_entity_poly.type
_entity_poly.pdbx_seq_one_letter_code
_entity_poly.pdbx_strand_id
1 'polypeptide(L)'
;EKPQEVGNQLSRWSPVLRRGGTAHWEIFAMRRDGFNGPIRVRAENLPDGVTASPLTIGQGQHRGVVILTANADATPFVGFLTLLGEMEIAGAKVSQPVQGATLLWTIGDANRERWEGRLTHAPAFAVLAQETAPLTLIAPQTHYETCLGGKVELPFAVTRLIGQSGNFKTRLSGLPGLRKAPEANFDPKAKEVKLTLNVVNKDNNKFSPGDYVVHARAWEGKVKHRTNPEAAERAEADLKEKEAALEAAVALKKSMEGKEVTEARAAEIQKQVDEASTAKDAAAKSAEEAKKRATARDLTHAIVSQPIHLRINDGPLKISELADAAAQGAIEMRIDMASLRSTLLAVAAGQTVGRPEGSFAVELQD
;
A
#
# COMPACT_ATOMS: atom_id res chain seq x y z
N GLU A 1 -11.25 6.13 4.05
CA GLU A 1 -11.05 4.72 3.75
C GLU A 1 -12.18 3.91 4.36
N LYS A 2 -12.84 3.03 3.60
CA LYS A 2 -13.81 2.13 4.20
C LYS A 2 -13.08 1.21 5.17
N PRO A 3 -13.50 1.09 6.44
CA PRO A 3 -12.99 0.06 7.32
C PRO A 3 -13.17 -1.28 6.62
N GLN A 4 -12.12 -2.07 6.55
CA GLN A 4 -12.23 -3.41 5.99
C GLN A 4 -12.93 -4.28 7.02
N GLU A 5 -14.12 -4.76 6.69
CA GLU A 5 -14.76 -5.80 7.47
C GLU A 5 -13.93 -7.09 7.36
N VAL A 6 -13.34 -7.48 8.47
CA VAL A 6 -12.78 -8.81 8.66
C VAL A 6 -13.76 -9.55 9.57
N GLY A 7 -14.73 -10.23 8.98
CA GLY A 7 -15.86 -10.79 9.71
C GLY A 7 -16.75 -9.68 10.29
N ASN A 8 -17.44 -9.95 11.39
CA ASN A 8 -18.30 -8.97 12.08
C ASN A 8 -17.52 -7.99 12.97
N GLN A 9 -16.22 -7.81 12.77
CA GLN A 9 -15.40 -6.89 13.54
C GLN A 9 -14.85 -5.77 12.65
N LEU A 10 -15.12 -4.54 13.05
CA LEU A 10 -14.48 -3.35 12.49
C LEU A 10 -12.99 -3.39 12.81
N SER A 11 -12.15 -3.64 11.82
CA SER A 11 -10.73 -3.47 12.01
C SER A 11 -10.42 -1.96 12.04
N ARG A 12 -9.92 -1.49 13.18
CA ARG A 12 -9.35 -0.15 13.29
C ARG A 12 -8.07 -0.16 12.47
N TRP A 13 -8.11 0.47 11.31
CA TRP A 13 -6.93 0.59 10.48
C TRP A 13 -6.31 1.98 10.65
N SER A 14 -5.16 2.01 11.30
CA SER A 14 -4.25 3.15 11.18
C SER A 14 -3.27 2.80 10.07
N PRO A 15 -3.05 3.69 9.11
CA PRO A 15 -2.12 3.41 8.03
C PRO A 15 -0.72 3.23 8.61
N VAL A 16 -0.26 1.99 8.52
CA VAL A 16 1.08 1.58 8.94
C VAL A 16 1.87 1.26 7.69
N LEU A 17 2.97 1.97 7.52
CA LEU A 17 3.91 1.77 6.44
C LEU A 17 5.08 0.95 6.97
N ARG A 18 5.28 -0.23 6.40
CA ARG A 18 6.44 -1.08 6.70
C ARG A 18 7.59 -0.72 5.80
N ARG A 19 8.81 -0.84 6.30
CA ARG A 19 10.02 -0.65 5.49
C ARG A 19 10.03 -1.58 4.28
N GLY A 20 10.41 -1.05 3.12
CA GLY A 20 10.35 -1.76 1.85
C GLY A 20 8.94 -2.00 1.30
N GLY A 21 7.92 -1.37 1.90
CA GLY A 21 6.53 -1.57 1.53
C GLY A 21 5.82 -0.31 1.09
N THR A 22 4.53 -0.46 0.85
CA THR A 22 3.64 0.61 0.38
C THR A 22 2.37 0.66 1.20
N ALA A 23 1.78 1.84 1.28
CA ALA A 23 0.44 2.07 1.81
C ALA A 23 -0.29 3.09 0.92
N HIS A 24 -1.61 3.07 0.91
CA HIS A 24 -2.39 3.97 0.06
C HIS A 24 -3.43 4.75 0.86
N TRP A 25 -3.71 5.95 0.39
CA TRP A 25 -4.80 6.79 0.86
C TRP A 25 -5.72 7.13 -0.29
N GLU A 26 -7.00 6.90 -0.11
CA GLU A 26 -8.00 7.34 -1.06
C GLU A 26 -8.38 8.80 -0.73
N ILE A 27 -8.24 9.68 -1.70
CA ILE A 27 -8.51 11.10 -1.58
C ILE A 27 -9.84 11.39 -2.27
N PHE A 28 -10.74 12.07 -1.57
CA PHE A 28 -12.03 12.50 -2.09
C PHE A 28 -12.04 14.01 -2.29
N ALA A 29 -12.42 14.45 -3.47
CA ALA A 29 -12.62 15.86 -3.79
C ALA A 29 -14.12 16.21 -3.70
N MET A 30 -14.46 17.04 -2.73
CA MET A 30 -15.80 17.63 -2.61
C MET A 30 -15.83 18.96 -3.37
N ARG A 31 -16.29 18.92 -4.61
CA ARG A 31 -16.40 20.10 -5.46
C ARG A 31 -17.64 20.91 -5.11
N ARG A 32 -17.47 22.21 -4.94
CA ARG A 32 -18.54 23.15 -4.59
C ARG A 32 -18.52 24.34 -5.52
N ASP A 33 -19.58 25.12 -5.52
CA ASP A 33 -19.72 26.42 -6.21
C ASP A 33 -19.35 26.37 -7.69
N GLY A 34 -19.68 25.24 -8.36
CA GLY A 34 -19.42 25.05 -9.79
C GLY A 34 -17.97 24.75 -10.15
N PHE A 35 -17.04 24.69 -9.20
CA PHE A 35 -15.66 24.34 -9.48
C PHE A 35 -15.56 22.92 -10.02
N ASN A 36 -14.99 22.77 -11.21
CA ASN A 36 -14.78 21.46 -11.85
C ASN A 36 -13.36 21.27 -12.42
N GLY A 37 -12.43 22.17 -12.12
CA GLY A 37 -11.05 22.09 -12.57
C GLY A 37 -10.25 20.92 -11.96
N PRO A 38 -9.07 20.63 -12.49
CA PRO A 38 -8.18 19.61 -11.93
C PRO A 38 -7.65 20.06 -10.55
N ILE A 39 -7.41 19.08 -9.68
CA ILE A 39 -6.82 19.27 -8.35
C ILE A 39 -5.55 18.43 -8.29
N ARG A 40 -4.41 19.07 -8.16
CA ARG A 40 -3.13 18.38 -7.93
C ARG A 40 -2.96 18.15 -6.43
N VAL A 41 -2.70 16.91 -6.03
CA VAL A 41 -2.43 16.58 -4.63
C VAL A 41 -0.96 16.23 -4.48
N ARG A 42 -0.30 16.84 -3.50
CA ARG A 42 1.08 16.57 -3.15
C ARG A 42 1.24 16.35 -1.65
N ALA A 43 2.24 15.57 -1.28
CA ALA A 43 2.64 15.38 0.10
C ALA A 43 3.80 16.31 0.46
N GLU A 44 3.81 16.77 1.69
CA GLU A 44 4.88 17.58 2.28
C GLU A 44 5.38 16.94 3.57
N ASN A 45 6.62 17.27 3.95
CA ASN A 45 7.24 16.87 5.22
C ASN A 45 7.20 15.35 5.46
N LEU A 46 7.47 14.58 4.40
CA LEU A 46 7.63 13.13 4.52
C LEU A 46 8.91 12.80 5.27
N PRO A 47 8.92 11.76 6.11
CA PRO A 47 10.15 11.29 6.75
C PRO A 47 11.14 10.75 5.72
N ASP A 48 12.43 10.76 6.06
CA ASP A 48 13.50 10.28 5.19
C ASP A 48 13.25 8.83 4.75
N GLY A 49 13.46 8.59 3.46
CA GLY A 49 13.22 7.29 2.85
C GLY A 49 11.74 6.98 2.56
N VAL A 50 10.83 7.94 2.75
CA VAL A 50 9.42 7.81 2.35
C VAL A 50 9.12 8.75 1.19
N THR A 51 8.45 8.22 0.18
CA THR A 51 7.99 8.97 -1.00
C THR A 51 6.48 8.84 -1.17
N ALA A 52 5.87 9.84 -1.81
CA ALA A 52 4.46 9.82 -2.17
C ALA A 52 4.29 9.86 -3.68
N SER A 53 3.35 9.08 -4.23
CA SER A 53 3.00 9.21 -5.64
C SER A 53 2.33 10.56 -5.91
N PRO A 54 2.65 11.22 -7.02
CA PRO A 54 1.89 12.37 -7.46
C PRO A 54 0.45 11.94 -7.79
N LEU A 55 -0.50 12.82 -7.55
CA LEU A 55 -1.90 12.59 -7.90
C LEU A 55 -2.49 13.86 -8.52
N THR A 56 -3.20 13.69 -9.63
CA THR A 56 -4.11 14.72 -10.16
C THR A 56 -5.51 14.14 -10.22
N ILE A 57 -6.44 14.77 -9.49
CA ILE A 57 -7.87 14.47 -9.60
C ILE A 57 -8.40 15.34 -10.73
N GLY A 58 -8.64 14.72 -11.89
CA GLY A 58 -9.03 15.41 -13.13
C GLY A 58 -10.39 16.10 -13.04
N GLN A 59 -10.72 16.81 -14.10
CA GLN A 59 -12.03 17.45 -14.27
C GLN A 59 -13.15 16.40 -14.18
N GLY A 60 -14.20 16.68 -13.43
CA GLY A 60 -15.31 15.76 -13.23
C GLY A 60 -15.02 14.55 -12.34
N GLN A 61 -13.77 14.34 -11.94
CA GLN A 61 -13.41 13.26 -11.02
C GLN A 61 -13.57 13.71 -9.57
N HIS A 62 -14.00 12.78 -8.72
CA HIS A 62 -14.25 13.05 -7.30
C HIS A 62 -13.31 12.28 -6.37
N ARG A 63 -12.41 11.45 -6.89
CA ARG A 63 -11.49 10.67 -6.07
C ARG A 63 -10.22 10.31 -6.83
N GLY A 64 -9.16 10.08 -6.07
CA GLY A 64 -7.89 9.56 -6.55
C GLY A 64 -7.16 8.85 -5.42
N VAL A 65 -5.96 8.35 -5.68
CA VAL A 65 -5.17 7.56 -4.73
C VAL A 65 -3.77 8.14 -4.64
N VAL A 66 -3.33 8.40 -3.41
CA VAL A 66 -1.92 8.67 -3.08
C VAL A 66 -1.33 7.40 -2.48
N ILE A 67 -0.20 6.95 -3.01
CA ILE A 67 0.54 5.78 -2.51
C ILE A 67 1.83 6.29 -1.88
N LEU A 68 2.03 5.95 -0.61
CA LEU A 68 3.31 6.13 0.08
C LEU A 68 4.14 4.87 -0.09
N THR A 69 5.41 5.06 -0.38
CA THR A 69 6.41 3.99 -0.48
C THR A 69 7.53 4.27 0.51
N ALA A 70 7.87 3.31 1.34
CA ALA A 70 9.03 3.37 2.23
C ALA A 70 10.16 2.53 1.67
N ASN A 71 11.36 3.09 1.66
CA ASN A 71 12.59 2.34 1.39
C ASN A 71 12.85 1.32 2.53
N ALA A 72 13.78 0.39 2.29
CA ALA A 72 14.18 -0.60 3.28
C ALA A 72 14.84 0.03 4.52
N ASP A 73 15.45 1.19 4.36
CA ASP A 73 16.16 1.98 5.38
C ASP A 73 15.37 3.20 5.86
N ALA A 74 14.10 3.33 5.47
CA ALA A 74 13.26 4.48 5.85
C ALA A 74 13.30 4.74 7.36
N THR A 75 13.39 6.01 7.72
CA THR A 75 13.42 6.45 9.13
C THR A 75 12.11 6.12 9.84
N PRO A 76 12.15 5.52 11.04
CA PRO A 76 10.95 5.30 11.85
C PRO A 76 10.26 6.62 12.14
N PHE A 77 8.94 6.62 12.01
CA PHE A 77 8.15 7.83 12.16
C PHE A 77 6.77 7.51 12.74
N VAL A 78 6.27 8.38 13.58
CA VAL A 78 4.87 8.41 14.02
C VAL A 78 4.43 9.86 14.02
N GLY A 79 3.44 10.18 13.22
CA GLY A 79 2.97 11.55 13.10
C GLY A 79 1.85 11.71 12.08
N PHE A 80 1.71 12.93 11.59
CA PHE A 80 0.69 13.29 10.63
C PHE A 80 1.27 13.43 9.23
N LEU A 81 0.50 12.98 8.24
CA LEU A 81 0.78 13.17 6.82
C LEU A 81 0.19 14.52 6.39
N THR A 82 1.03 15.40 5.90
CA THR A 82 0.59 16.67 5.31
C THR A 82 0.36 16.46 3.82
N LEU A 83 -0.89 16.58 3.39
CA LEU A 83 -1.28 16.55 1.98
C LEU A 83 -1.93 17.89 1.62
N LEU A 84 -1.54 18.46 0.50
CA LEU A 84 -2.11 19.69 -0.04
C LEU A 84 -2.77 19.43 -1.39
N GLY A 85 -3.99 19.90 -1.55
CA GLY A 85 -4.68 19.98 -2.83
C GLY A 85 -4.49 21.36 -3.44
N GLU A 86 -3.88 21.45 -4.60
CA GLU A 86 -3.63 22.67 -5.35
C GLU A 86 -4.54 22.73 -6.57
N MET A 87 -5.15 23.87 -6.78
CA MET A 87 -6.08 24.11 -7.89
C MET A 87 -5.99 25.55 -8.35
N GLU A 88 -6.52 25.82 -9.52
CA GLU A 88 -6.67 27.18 -10.06
C GLU A 88 -8.15 27.55 -10.10
N ILE A 89 -8.50 28.66 -9.46
CA ILE A 89 -9.86 29.21 -9.42
C ILE A 89 -9.80 30.65 -9.95
N ALA A 90 -10.49 30.91 -11.05
CA ALA A 90 -10.51 32.24 -11.69
C ALA A 90 -9.10 32.84 -11.93
N GLY A 91 -8.14 32.02 -12.35
CA GLY A 91 -6.74 32.42 -12.61
C GLY A 91 -5.86 32.54 -11.35
N ALA A 92 -6.42 32.34 -10.16
CA ALA A 92 -5.67 32.34 -8.91
C ALA A 92 -5.33 30.91 -8.45
N LYS A 93 -4.07 30.69 -8.06
CA LYS A 93 -3.65 29.42 -7.44
C LYS A 93 -4.14 29.38 -6.00
N VAL A 94 -4.89 28.35 -5.67
CA VAL A 94 -5.44 28.08 -4.34
C VAL A 94 -4.90 26.76 -3.84
N SER A 95 -4.45 26.74 -2.60
CA SER A 95 -4.00 25.53 -1.91
C SER A 95 -4.88 25.26 -0.68
N GLN A 96 -5.32 24.02 -0.52
CA GLN A 96 -6.13 23.58 0.60
C GLN A 96 -5.53 22.31 1.25
N PRO A 97 -5.46 22.25 2.58
CA PRO A 97 -5.02 21.04 3.24
C PRO A 97 -6.04 19.92 3.06
N VAL A 98 -5.55 18.71 2.80
CA VAL A 98 -6.38 17.51 2.78
C VAL A 98 -6.60 17.05 4.23
N GLN A 99 -7.85 16.96 4.62
CA GLN A 99 -8.24 16.52 5.95
C GLN A 99 -8.36 15.00 6.01
N GLY A 100 -7.96 14.43 7.13
CA GLY A 100 -8.25 13.03 7.42
C GLY A 100 -9.75 12.82 7.62
N ALA A 101 -10.29 11.75 7.05
CA ALA A 101 -11.69 11.38 7.24
C ALA A 101 -11.78 9.96 7.81
N THR A 102 -12.54 9.78 8.88
CA THR A 102 -12.82 8.48 9.48
C THR A 102 -14.34 8.25 9.45
N LEU A 103 -14.75 7.11 8.94
CA LEU A 103 -16.14 6.67 9.08
C LEU A 103 -16.35 6.18 10.52
N LEU A 104 -17.26 6.81 11.23
CA LEU A 104 -17.62 6.46 12.61
C LEU A 104 -18.71 5.39 12.68
N TRP A 105 -19.51 5.28 11.63
CA TRP A 105 -20.66 4.40 11.58
C TRP A 105 -20.68 3.59 10.29
N THR A 106 -20.78 2.29 10.43
CA THR A 106 -21.06 1.40 9.29
C THR A 106 -22.51 0.97 9.37
N ILE A 107 -23.21 1.19 8.30
CA ILE A 107 -24.63 0.88 8.15
C ILE A 107 -24.79 -0.47 7.47
N GLY A 108 -25.76 -1.25 7.95
CA GLY A 108 -26.11 -2.52 7.34
C GLY A 108 -26.78 -2.36 5.97
N ASP A 109 -27.52 -1.26 5.77
CA ASP A 109 -28.18 -0.93 4.51
C ASP A 109 -27.92 0.54 4.14
N ALA A 110 -27.07 0.76 3.14
CA ALA A 110 -26.70 2.08 2.65
C ALA A 110 -27.86 2.90 2.05
N ASN A 111 -28.99 2.25 1.76
CA ASN A 111 -30.17 2.92 1.24
C ASN A 111 -31.13 3.43 2.34
N ARG A 112 -31.00 2.91 3.55
CA ARG A 112 -31.89 3.19 4.67
C ARG A 112 -31.26 3.98 5.80
N GLU A 113 -29.95 3.88 5.96
CA GLU A 113 -29.24 4.48 7.09
C GLU A 113 -28.23 5.52 6.61
N ARG A 114 -28.05 6.57 7.38
CA ARG A 114 -27.02 7.57 7.11
C ARG A 114 -25.70 7.09 7.71
N TRP A 115 -24.65 7.21 6.93
CA TRP A 115 -23.29 7.05 7.45
C TRP A 115 -22.79 8.37 8.03
N GLU A 116 -22.03 8.30 9.11
CA GLU A 116 -21.39 9.44 9.72
C GLU A 116 -19.88 9.38 9.54
N GLY A 117 -19.30 10.50 9.16
CA GLY A 117 -17.86 10.67 9.00
C GLY A 117 -17.33 11.75 9.95
N ARG A 118 -16.18 11.50 10.53
CA ARG A 118 -15.44 12.51 11.30
C ARG A 118 -14.27 12.98 10.46
N LEU A 119 -14.17 14.31 10.30
CA LEU A 119 -12.99 14.94 9.73
C LEU A 119 -11.98 15.24 10.83
N THR A 120 -10.70 15.05 10.52
CA THR A 120 -9.55 15.41 11.35
C THR A 120 -8.64 16.34 10.57
N HIS A 121 -7.76 17.10 11.25
CA HIS A 121 -6.89 18.05 10.57
C HIS A 121 -5.97 17.39 9.57
N ALA A 122 -5.36 16.27 9.91
CA ALA A 122 -4.47 15.53 9.04
C ALA A 122 -4.57 14.03 9.31
N PRO A 123 -4.35 13.18 8.31
CA PRO A 123 -4.27 11.74 8.50
C PRO A 123 -3.00 11.38 9.27
N ALA A 124 -3.13 10.55 10.31
CA ALA A 124 -1.99 9.99 11.03
C ALA A 124 -1.42 8.78 10.28
N PHE A 125 -0.10 8.62 10.30
CA PHE A 125 0.56 7.41 9.81
C PHE A 125 1.81 7.09 10.63
N ALA A 126 2.28 5.86 10.49
CA ALA A 126 3.51 5.42 11.14
C ALA A 126 4.38 4.64 10.16
N VAL A 127 5.70 4.85 10.24
CA VAL A 127 6.72 4.00 9.64
C VAL A 127 7.31 3.13 10.74
N LEU A 128 7.13 1.81 10.64
CA LEU A 128 7.56 0.89 11.69
C LEU A 128 9.06 0.63 11.62
N ALA A 129 9.73 0.76 12.75
CA ALA A 129 11.17 0.51 12.88
C ALA A 129 11.55 -0.96 12.66
N GLN A 130 10.72 -1.87 13.17
CA GLN A 130 11.03 -3.28 13.36
C GLN A 130 10.33 -4.21 12.36
N GLU A 131 9.49 -3.66 11.49
CA GLU A 131 8.74 -4.44 10.53
C GLU A 131 9.11 -4.09 9.09
N THR A 132 9.46 -5.11 8.33
CA THR A 132 9.59 -5.03 6.87
C THR A 132 8.30 -5.50 6.21
N ALA A 133 8.07 -5.07 4.98
CA ALA A 133 6.97 -5.57 4.19
C ALA A 133 7.14 -7.08 3.97
N PRO A 134 6.10 -7.90 4.17
CA PRO A 134 6.24 -9.35 4.03
C PRO A 134 6.45 -9.77 2.58
N LEU A 135 5.86 -9.03 1.67
CA LEU A 135 6.04 -9.22 0.25
C LEU A 135 5.76 -7.89 -0.47
N THR A 136 6.31 -7.74 -1.66
CA THR A 136 6.06 -6.57 -2.52
C THR A 136 5.50 -7.00 -3.86
N LEU A 137 4.67 -6.14 -4.43
CA LEU A 137 4.14 -6.25 -5.78
C LEU A 137 4.69 -5.06 -6.58
N ILE A 138 5.58 -5.35 -7.52
CA ILE A 138 6.28 -4.33 -8.29
C ILE A 138 5.97 -4.52 -9.77
N ALA A 139 5.38 -3.51 -10.41
CA ALA A 139 5.22 -3.51 -11.86
C ALA A 139 6.58 -3.24 -12.54
N PRO A 140 6.94 -3.95 -13.62
CA PRO A 140 8.18 -3.72 -14.35
C PRO A 140 8.23 -2.33 -15.01
N GLN A 141 7.07 -1.75 -15.25
CA GLN A 141 6.89 -0.39 -15.76
C GLN A 141 5.98 0.38 -14.82
N THR A 142 6.23 1.66 -14.68
CA THR A 142 5.41 2.56 -13.84
C THR A 142 4.38 3.32 -14.65
N HIS A 143 4.50 3.36 -15.97
CA HIS A 143 3.61 4.07 -16.88
C HIS A 143 3.03 3.11 -17.89
N TYR A 144 1.72 3.14 -18.00
CA TYR A 144 0.95 2.37 -18.97
C TYR A 144 -0.02 3.31 -19.67
N GLU A 145 -0.28 3.02 -20.93
CA GLU A 145 -1.20 3.78 -21.75
C GLU A 145 -2.18 2.85 -22.47
N THR A 146 -3.42 3.30 -22.57
CA THR A 146 -4.50 2.60 -23.28
C THR A 146 -5.55 3.62 -23.75
N CYS A 147 -6.57 3.16 -24.44
CA CYS A 147 -7.68 4.02 -24.87
C CYS A 147 -9.03 3.45 -24.41
N LEU A 148 -10.08 4.24 -24.53
CA LEU A 148 -11.46 3.74 -24.39
C LEU A 148 -11.72 2.66 -25.44
N GLY A 149 -12.25 1.52 -25.00
CA GLY A 149 -12.43 0.32 -25.83
C GLY A 149 -11.21 -0.60 -25.87
N GLY A 150 -10.06 -0.15 -25.36
CA GLY A 150 -8.81 -0.90 -25.35
C GLY A 150 -8.67 -1.87 -24.17
N LYS A 151 -7.54 -2.58 -24.17
CA LYS A 151 -7.15 -3.55 -23.15
C LYS A 151 -5.72 -3.25 -22.72
N VAL A 152 -5.44 -3.32 -21.42
CA VAL A 152 -4.08 -3.22 -20.88
C VAL A 152 -3.80 -4.35 -19.91
N GLU A 153 -2.62 -4.95 -20.01
CA GLU A 153 -2.14 -5.96 -19.09
C GLU A 153 -1.13 -5.34 -18.14
N LEU A 154 -1.39 -5.53 -16.86
CA LEU A 154 -0.58 -4.99 -15.76
C LEU A 154 0.09 -6.15 -15.03
N PRO A 155 1.34 -6.50 -15.40
CA PRO A 155 2.11 -7.52 -14.70
C PRO A 155 2.71 -6.94 -13.42
N PHE A 156 2.76 -7.76 -12.37
CA PHE A 156 3.40 -7.43 -11.10
C PHE A 156 4.33 -8.56 -10.70
N ALA A 157 5.61 -8.25 -10.58
CA ALA A 157 6.58 -9.16 -9.96
C ALA A 157 6.27 -9.29 -8.47
N VAL A 158 6.31 -10.52 -7.98
CA VAL A 158 6.06 -10.86 -6.59
C VAL A 158 7.39 -11.17 -5.90
N THR A 159 7.88 -10.26 -5.06
CA THR A 159 9.08 -10.47 -4.26
C THR A 159 8.69 -10.74 -2.81
N ARG A 160 9.18 -11.83 -2.26
CA ARG A 160 8.89 -12.27 -0.89
C ARG A 160 10.05 -11.96 0.03
N LEU A 161 9.74 -11.31 1.14
CA LEU A 161 10.71 -10.96 2.17
C LEU A 161 10.52 -11.82 3.43
N ILE A 162 9.31 -12.34 3.62
CA ILE A 162 8.94 -13.21 4.75
C ILE A 162 8.20 -14.42 4.20
N GLY A 163 8.25 -15.56 4.92
CA GLY A 163 7.50 -16.76 4.58
C GLY A 163 5.99 -16.50 4.51
N GLN A 164 5.34 -17.04 3.50
CA GLN A 164 3.90 -16.91 3.31
C GLN A 164 3.25 -18.28 3.15
N SER A 165 1.96 -18.35 3.44
CA SER A 165 1.10 -19.52 3.22
C SER A 165 -0.24 -19.06 2.65
N GLY A 166 -0.91 -19.97 1.93
CA GLY A 166 -2.18 -19.68 1.27
C GLY A 166 -2.04 -18.81 0.02
N ASN A 167 -3.12 -18.72 -0.71
CA ASN A 167 -3.20 -17.95 -1.95
C ASN A 167 -3.63 -16.51 -1.64
N PHE A 168 -3.09 -15.58 -2.40
CA PHE A 168 -3.55 -14.20 -2.39
C PHE A 168 -4.55 -13.98 -3.53
N LYS A 169 -5.62 -13.28 -3.23
CA LYS A 169 -6.48 -12.65 -4.23
C LYS A 169 -5.98 -11.26 -4.52
N THR A 170 -5.86 -10.91 -5.78
CA THR A 170 -5.34 -9.60 -6.20
C THR A 170 -6.37 -8.91 -7.08
N ARG A 171 -6.58 -7.63 -6.85
CA ARG A 171 -7.51 -6.81 -7.62
C ARG A 171 -6.90 -5.45 -7.93
N LEU A 172 -7.22 -4.91 -9.10
CA LEU A 172 -6.89 -3.54 -9.45
C LEU A 172 -7.76 -2.55 -8.65
N SER A 173 -7.15 -1.47 -8.19
CA SER A 173 -7.81 -0.41 -7.42
C SER A 173 -7.25 0.96 -7.81
N GLY A 174 -7.97 2.04 -7.45
CA GLY A 174 -7.54 3.41 -7.71
C GLY A 174 -8.13 4.05 -8.96
N LEU A 175 -8.70 3.28 -9.88
CA LEU A 175 -9.31 3.82 -11.11
C LEU A 175 -10.76 4.25 -10.84
N PRO A 176 -11.10 5.54 -10.98
CA PRO A 176 -12.47 6.02 -10.90
C PRO A 176 -13.37 5.34 -11.95
N GLY A 177 -14.60 5.06 -11.59
CA GLY A 177 -15.56 4.41 -12.49
C GLY A 177 -15.38 2.90 -12.66
N LEU A 178 -14.33 2.30 -12.12
CA LEU A 178 -14.11 0.87 -12.11
C LEU A 178 -15.00 0.20 -11.05
N ARG A 179 -16.09 -0.44 -11.50
CA ARG A 179 -17.03 -1.16 -10.62
C ARG A 179 -16.70 -2.65 -10.54
N LYS A 180 -16.45 -3.25 -11.69
CA LYS A 180 -16.02 -4.66 -11.81
C LYS A 180 -14.52 -4.68 -12.10
N ALA A 181 -13.74 -4.67 -11.04
CA ALA A 181 -12.29 -4.69 -11.15
C ALA A 181 -11.77 -6.05 -11.61
N PRO A 182 -10.71 -6.09 -12.44
CA PRO A 182 -10.04 -7.33 -12.77
C PRO A 182 -9.42 -7.94 -11.50
N GLU A 183 -9.58 -9.26 -11.36
CA GLU A 183 -9.05 -10.05 -10.26
C GLU A 183 -8.18 -11.19 -10.78
N ALA A 184 -7.15 -11.52 -10.02
CA ALA A 184 -6.28 -12.65 -10.24
C ALA A 184 -5.84 -13.25 -8.91
N ASN A 185 -5.56 -14.53 -8.90
CA ASN A 185 -5.01 -15.21 -7.73
C ASN A 185 -3.55 -15.57 -7.99
N PHE A 186 -2.74 -15.54 -6.94
CA PHE A 186 -1.40 -16.10 -6.99
C PHE A 186 -1.10 -16.93 -5.75
N ASP A 187 -0.40 -18.03 -5.98
CA ASP A 187 0.00 -18.97 -4.96
C ASP A 187 1.32 -18.53 -4.25
N PRO A 188 1.70 -19.20 -3.15
CA PRO A 188 2.95 -18.89 -2.45
C PRO A 188 4.23 -19.03 -3.27
N LYS A 189 4.22 -19.66 -4.44
CA LYS A 189 5.39 -19.88 -5.28
C LYS A 189 5.41 -18.97 -6.53
N ALA A 190 4.29 -18.33 -6.85
CA ALA A 190 4.18 -17.48 -8.03
C ALA A 190 5.20 -16.33 -7.97
N LYS A 191 5.90 -16.09 -9.06
CA LYS A 191 6.86 -14.99 -9.21
C LYS A 191 6.23 -13.74 -9.82
N GLU A 192 5.05 -13.89 -10.39
CA GLU A 192 4.33 -12.84 -11.11
C GLU A 192 2.82 -13.03 -10.95
N VAL A 193 2.09 -11.94 -10.94
CA VAL A 193 0.63 -11.91 -11.09
C VAL A 193 0.27 -10.87 -12.14
N LYS A 194 -0.68 -11.19 -13.04
CA LYS A 194 -1.13 -10.31 -14.12
C LYS A 194 -2.59 -9.91 -13.90
N LEU A 195 -2.86 -8.63 -14.02
CA LEU A 195 -4.20 -8.07 -14.01
C LEU A 195 -4.51 -7.51 -15.41
N THR A 196 -5.59 -7.96 -16.01
CA THR A 196 -6.00 -7.49 -17.33
C THR A 196 -7.19 -6.54 -17.18
N LEU A 197 -6.98 -5.28 -17.53
CA LEU A 197 -8.02 -4.26 -17.52
C LEU A 197 -8.57 -4.06 -18.95
N ASN A 198 -9.87 -4.30 -19.11
CA ASN A 198 -10.60 -3.92 -20.31
C ASN A 198 -11.26 -2.56 -20.06
N VAL A 199 -10.85 -1.54 -20.81
CA VAL A 199 -11.32 -0.15 -20.64
C VAL A 199 -12.59 0.06 -21.47
N VAL A 200 -13.61 -0.72 -21.17
CA VAL A 200 -14.90 -0.67 -21.87
C VAL A 200 -15.98 -0.20 -20.91
N ASN A 201 -16.78 0.77 -21.34
CA ASN A 201 -17.94 1.27 -20.58
C ASN A 201 -19.09 0.25 -20.64
N LYS A 202 -18.92 -0.85 -19.92
CA LYS A 202 -19.84 -1.98 -19.82
C LYS A 202 -19.87 -2.49 -18.36
N ASP A 203 -20.88 -3.25 -18.00
CA ASP A 203 -21.01 -3.89 -16.67
C ASP A 203 -20.92 -2.85 -15.50
N ASN A 204 -21.55 -1.71 -15.67
CA ASN A 204 -21.50 -0.56 -14.74
C ASN A 204 -20.12 0.12 -14.61
N ASN A 205 -19.12 -0.27 -15.37
CA ASN A 205 -17.89 0.49 -15.49
C ASN A 205 -18.14 1.78 -16.27
N LYS A 206 -17.53 2.88 -15.82
CA LYS A 206 -17.60 4.18 -16.48
C LYS A 206 -16.24 4.82 -16.48
N PHE A 207 -15.51 4.63 -17.55
CA PHE A 207 -14.19 5.22 -17.73
C PHE A 207 -14.30 6.53 -18.50
N SER A 208 -13.39 7.44 -18.18
CA SER A 208 -13.18 8.68 -18.91
C SER A 208 -11.72 8.79 -19.29
N PRO A 209 -11.38 9.49 -20.38
CA PRO A 209 -10.00 9.82 -20.69
C PRO A 209 -9.36 10.62 -19.56
N GLY A 210 -8.06 10.42 -19.35
CA GLY A 210 -7.31 11.13 -18.31
C GLY A 210 -6.14 10.31 -17.75
N ASP A 211 -5.41 10.94 -16.84
CA ASP A 211 -4.28 10.35 -16.15
C ASP A 211 -4.73 9.87 -14.75
N TYR A 212 -4.37 8.64 -14.40
CA TYR A 212 -4.79 8.00 -13.17
C TYR A 212 -3.62 7.36 -12.46
N VAL A 213 -3.69 7.30 -11.13
CA VAL A 213 -2.81 6.46 -10.32
C VAL A 213 -3.60 5.23 -9.88
N VAL A 214 -3.14 4.07 -10.32
CA VAL A 214 -3.75 2.77 -9.99
C VAL A 214 -2.76 1.88 -9.26
N HIS A 215 -3.25 0.88 -8.56
CA HIS A 215 -2.43 -0.08 -7.84
C HIS A 215 -3.12 -1.43 -7.75
N ALA A 216 -2.33 -2.49 -7.63
CA ALA A 216 -2.84 -3.79 -7.24
C ALA A 216 -2.96 -3.88 -5.72
N ARG A 217 -4.04 -4.45 -5.23
CA ARG A 217 -4.22 -4.80 -3.84
C ARG A 217 -4.41 -6.31 -3.73
N ALA A 218 -3.55 -6.95 -2.94
CA ALA A 218 -3.64 -8.38 -2.65
C ALA A 218 -4.09 -8.60 -1.21
N TRP A 219 -4.93 -9.62 -0.96
CA TRP A 219 -5.49 -9.96 0.35
C TRP A 219 -5.77 -11.48 0.45
N GLU A 220 -6.28 -11.94 1.59
CA GLU A 220 -6.56 -13.34 1.96
C GLU A 220 -5.31 -14.19 2.19
N GLY A 221 -4.18 -13.86 1.63
CA GLY A 221 -2.94 -14.58 1.87
C GLY A 221 -2.48 -14.41 3.32
N LYS A 222 -1.81 -15.44 3.82
CA LYS A 222 -1.24 -15.45 5.17
C LYS A 222 0.26 -15.30 5.07
N VAL A 223 0.80 -14.49 5.95
CA VAL A 223 2.24 -14.29 6.10
C VAL A 223 2.67 -14.70 7.49
N LYS A 224 3.83 -15.31 7.60
CA LYS A 224 4.45 -15.61 8.88
C LYS A 224 4.96 -14.30 9.46
N HIS A 225 4.38 -13.87 10.55
CA HIS A 225 4.76 -12.66 11.23
C HIS A 225 5.20 -12.94 12.66
N ARG A 226 6.28 -12.32 13.08
CA ARG A 226 6.79 -12.35 14.45
C ARG A 226 6.59 -10.98 15.07
N THR A 227 5.82 -10.93 16.14
CA THR A 227 5.63 -9.69 16.89
C THR A 227 6.81 -9.49 17.83
N ASN A 228 7.54 -8.38 17.67
CA ASN A 228 8.60 -7.93 18.56
C ASN A 228 9.67 -9.02 18.87
N PRO A 229 10.38 -9.56 17.86
CA PRO A 229 11.40 -10.59 18.06
C PRO A 229 12.54 -10.13 18.97
N GLU A 230 12.91 -8.82 18.90
CA GLU A 230 13.97 -8.25 19.75
C GLU A 230 13.63 -8.26 21.23
N ALA A 231 12.34 -8.17 21.59
CA ALA A 231 11.94 -8.29 22.99
C ALA A 231 12.15 -9.71 23.52
N ALA A 232 11.98 -10.72 22.68
CA ALA A 232 12.29 -12.09 23.05
C ALA A 232 13.79 -12.32 23.23
N GLU A 233 14.61 -11.77 22.33
CA GLU A 233 16.08 -11.84 22.42
C GLU A 233 16.61 -11.13 23.68
N ARG A 234 16.07 -9.95 24.00
CA ARG A 234 16.42 -9.22 25.24
C ARG A 234 16.02 -9.98 26.50
N ALA A 235 14.81 -10.53 26.53
CA ALA A 235 14.33 -11.31 27.66
C ALA A 235 15.14 -12.61 27.86
N GLU A 236 15.62 -13.21 26.78
CA GLU A 236 16.49 -14.39 26.83
C GLU A 236 17.90 -14.04 27.31
N ALA A 237 18.43 -12.85 26.95
CA ALA A 237 19.68 -12.35 27.46
C ALA A 237 19.60 -12.01 28.96
N ASP A 238 18.52 -11.37 29.41
CA ASP A 238 18.27 -11.09 30.84
C ASP A 238 18.17 -12.39 31.65
N LEU A 239 17.47 -13.39 31.15
CA LEU A 239 17.39 -14.69 31.81
C LEU A 239 18.80 -15.30 32.00
N LYS A 240 19.65 -15.30 30.99
CA LYS A 240 21.03 -15.83 31.10
C LYS A 240 21.85 -15.05 32.12
N GLU A 241 21.67 -13.73 32.20
CA GLU A 241 22.34 -12.90 33.22
C GLU A 241 21.89 -13.28 34.63
N LYS A 242 20.59 -13.50 34.84
CA LYS A 242 20.05 -13.91 36.16
C LYS A 242 20.44 -15.35 36.53
N GLU A 243 20.53 -16.24 35.54
CA GLU A 243 21.05 -17.60 35.74
C GLU A 243 22.52 -17.57 36.21
N ALA A 244 23.36 -16.80 35.56
CA ALA A 244 24.76 -16.63 35.97
C ALA A 244 24.90 -16.01 37.38
N ALA A 245 24.03 -15.03 37.70
CA ALA A 245 24.00 -14.44 39.05
C ALA A 245 23.61 -15.45 40.15
N LEU A 246 22.61 -16.33 39.84
CA LEU A 246 22.22 -17.38 40.78
C LEU A 246 23.35 -18.42 40.94
N GLU A 247 23.99 -18.85 39.87
CA GLU A 247 25.14 -19.78 39.94
C GLU A 247 26.27 -19.20 40.79
N ALA A 248 26.59 -17.91 40.62
CA ALA A 248 27.58 -17.24 41.45
C ALA A 248 27.20 -17.20 42.92
N ALA A 249 25.95 -16.87 43.25
CA ALA A 249 25.45 -16.86 44.60
C ALA A 249 25.48 -18.26 45.26
N VAL A 250 25.07 -19.27 44.52
CA VAL A 250 25.14 -20.68 45.01
C VAL A 250 26.59 -21.14 45.20
N ALA A 251 27.49 -20.78 44.24
CA ALA A 251 28.93 -21.08 44.39
C ALA A 251 29.53 -20.42 45.63
N LEU A 252 29.16 -19.16 45.90
CA LEU A 252 29.57 -18.47 47.10
C LEU A 252 29.10 -19.18 48.38
N LYS A 253 27.83 -19.58 48.45
CA LYS A 253 27.26 -20.36 49.57
C LYS A 253 28.05 -21.66 49.75
N LYS A 254 28.29 -22.42 48.71
CA LYS A 254 29.02 -23.67 48.74
C LYS A 254 30.48 -23.49 49.22
N SER A 255 31.13 -22.40 48.84
CA SER A 255 32.51 -22.11 49.22
C SER A 255 32.66 -21.74 50.73
N MET A 256 31.54 -21.46 51.37
CA MET A 256 31.45 -21.15 52.81
C MET A 256 31.04 -22.34 53.63
N GLU A 257 30.57 -23.42 53.04
CA GLU A 257 30.25 -24.68 53.75
C GLU A 257 31.53 -25.26 54.37
N GLY A 258 31.50 -25.54 55.69
CA GLY A 258 32.60 -26.07 56.46
C GLY A 258 33.62 -25.04 56.94
N LYS A 259 33.37 -23.72 56.76
CA LYS A 259 34.13 -22.63 57.38
C LYS A 259 33.39 -22.04 58.56
N GLU A 260 34.12 -21.56 59.60
CA GLU A 260 33.52 -20.74 60.67
C GLU A 260 32.99 -19.44 60.09
N VAL A 261 31.68 -19.32 59.91
CA VAL A 261 31.02 -18.13 59.41
C VAL A 261 30.03 -17.65 60.48
N THR A 262 29.98 -16.37 60.74
CA THR A 262 28.98 -15.79 61.65
C THR A 262 27.58 -16.00 61.12
N GLU A 263 26.60 -16.23 62.01
CA GLU A 263 25.18 -16.43 61.63
C GLU A 263 24.65 -15.31 60.77
N ALA A 264 25.01 -14.06 61.05
CA ALA A 264 24.64 -12.90 60.25
C ALA A 264 25.16 -13.01 58.80
N ARG A 265 26.36 -13.51 58.58
CA ARG A 265 26.94 -13.68 57.24
C ARG A 265 26.30 -14.85 56.45
N ALA A 266 25.99 -15.93 57.18
CA ALA A 266 25.27 -17.07 56.62
C ALA A 266 23.85 -16.68 56.16
N ALA A 267 23.13 -15.91 56.97
CA ALA A 267 21.82 -15.35 56.64
C ALA A 267 21.85 -14.42 55.43
N GLU A 268 22.87 -13.55 55.31
CA GLU A 268 23.04 -12.63 54.20
C GLU A 268 23.28 -13.40 52.90
N ILE A 269 24.12 -14.43 52.92
CA ILE A 269 24.38 -15.27 51.72
C ILE A 269 23.12 -16.04 51.32
N GLN A 270 22.37 -16.58 52.27
CA GLN A 270 21.09 -17.25 51.97
C GLN A 270 20.11 -16.29 51.34
N LYS A 271 19.99 -15.06 51.87
CA LYS A 271 19.16 -14.01 51.28
C LYS A 271 19.56 -13.69 49.82
N GLN A 272 20.86 -13.57 49.54
CA GLN A 272 21.33 -13.36 48.16
C GLN A 272 20.95 -14.50 47.22
N VAL A 273 21.02 -15.78 47.67
CA VAL A 273 20.59 -16.93 46.88
C VAL A 273 19.08 -16.87 46.63
N ASP A 274 18.28 -16.56 47.65
CA ASP A 274 16.83 -16.49 47.51
C ASP A 274 16.39 -15.34 46.56
N GLU A 275 17.04 -14.18 46.71
CA GLU A 275 16.79 -13.04 45.79
C GLU A 275 17.19 -13.36 44.34
N ALA A 276 18.35 -13.97 44.13
CA ALA A 276 18.81 -14.38 42.82
C ALA A 276 17.88 -15.45 42.20
N SER A 277 17.41 -16.41 43.02
CA SER A 277 16.43 -17.42 42.58
C SER A 277 15.12 -16.79 42.14
N THR A 278 14.60 -15.85 42.95
CA THR A 278 13.37 -15.14 42.65
C THR A 278 13.51 -14.30 41.37
N ALA A 279 14.63 -13.62 41.20
CA ALA A 279 14.94 -12.84 40.00
C ALA A 279 15.02 -13.72 38.74
N LYS A 280 15.69 -14.87 38.83
CA LYS A 280 15.76 -15.86 37.73
C LYS A 280 14.37 -16.36 37.35
N ASP A 281 13.52 -16.72 38.34
CA ASP A 281 12.17 -17.25 38.06
C ASP A 281 11.27 -16.17 37.40
N ALA A 282 11.41 -14.91 37.80
CA ALA A 282 10.73 -13.80 37.16
C ALA A 282 11.23 -13.58 35.71
N ALA A 283 12.54 -13.62 35.48
CA ALA A 283 13.13 -13.52 34.15
C ALA A 283 12.73 -14.69 33.24
N ALA A 284 12.66 -15.92 33.78
CA ALA A 284 12.23 -17.11 33.04
C ALA A 284 10.77 -16.97 32.56
N LYS A 285 9.87 -16.49 33.42
CA LYS A 285 8.46 -16.21 33.02
C LYS A 285 8.40 -15.13 31.94
N SER A 286 9.16 -14.07 32.11
CA SER A 286 9.22 -12.98 31.11
C SER A 286 9.73 -13.46 29.77
N ALA A 287 10.80 -14.27 29.75
CA ALA A 287 11.37 -14.86 28.54
C ALA A 287 10.39 -15.83 27.85
N GLU A 288 9.69 -16.67 28.62
CA GLU A 288 8.68 -17.58 28.06
C GLU A 288 7.51 -16.82 27.42
N GLU A 289 7.00 -15.77 28.08
CA GLU A 289 5.95 -14.92 27.53
C GLU A 289 6.40 -14.16 26.28
N ALA A 290 7.61 -13.60 26.30
CA ALA A 290 8.19 -12.90 25.17
C ALA A 290 8.39 -13.85 23.98
N LYS A 291 8.87 -15.07 24.22
CA LYS A 291 9.02 -16.14 23.23
C LYS A 291 7.67 -16.58 22.63
N LYS A 292 6.64 -16.72 23.46
CA LYS A 292 5.27 -17.01 22.99
C LYS A 292 4.75 -15.91 22.08
N ARG A 293 4.97 -14.64 22.44
CA ARG A 293 4.59 -13.48 21.61
C ARG A 293 5.40 -13.39 20.32
N ALA A 294 6.69 -13.70 20.38
CA ALA A 294 7.58 -13.71 19.22
C ALA A 294 7.45 -14.93 18.30
N THR A 295 6.67 -15.96 18.70
CA THR A 295 6.41 -17.12 17.84
C THR A 295 5.70 -16.67 16.56
N ALA A 296 6.24 -17.10 15.41
CA ALA A 296 5.67 -16.75 14.11
C ALA A 296 4.23 -17.29 13.98
N ARG A 297 3.31 -16.39 13.69
CA ARG A 297 1.89 -16.70 13.47
C ARG A 297 1.49 -16.38 12.06
N ASP A 298 0.52 -17.10 11.53
CA ASP A 298 -0.11 -16.77 10.27
C ASP A 298 -1.05 -15.58 10.46
N LEU A 299 -0.71 -14.45 9.88
CA LEU A 299 -1.56 -13.26 9.86
C LEU A 299 -2.06 -13.01 8.44
N THR A 300 -3.36 -12.77 8.32
CA THR A 300 -3.92 -12.25 7.06
C THR A 300 -3.39 -10.85 6.84
N HIS A 301 -2.81 -10.61 5.67
CA HIS A 301 -2.17 -9.35 5.37
C HIS A 301 -2.64 -8.80 4.02
N ALA A 302 -2.98 -7.52 3.99
CA ALA A 302 -3.27 -6.81 2.75
C ALA A 302 -2.01 -6.10 2.27
N ILE A 303 -1.71 -6.26 0.99
CA ILE A 303 -0.52 -5.73 0.34
C ILE A 303 -0.98 -4.81 -0.78
N VAL A 304 -0.28 -3.71 -0.94
CA VAL A 304 -0.50 -2.75 -2.02
C VAL A 304 0.74 -2.73 -2.90
N SER A 305 0.55 -2.73 -4.22
CA SER A 305 1.67 -2.58 -5.16
C SER A 305 2.23 -1.17 -5.12
N GLN A 306 3.40 -0.99 -5.73
CA GLN A 306 3.85 0.33 -6.11
C GLN A 306 2.82 1.01 -7.05
N PRO A 307 2.81 2.35 -7.10
CA PRO A 307 1.89 3.10 -7.96
C PRO A 307 2.19 2.85 -9.43
N ILE A 308 1.13 2.78 -10.22
CA ILE A 308 1.16 2.75 -11.67
C ILE A 308 0.43 3.97 -12.19
N HIS A 309 1.07 4.71 -13.07
CA HIS A 309 0.44 5.80 -13.82
C HIS A 309 -0.21 5.20 -15.07
N LEU A 310 -1.52 5.29 -15.14
CA LEU A 310 -2.32 4.81 -16.26
C LEU A 310 -2.95 5.98 -17.00
N ARG A 311 -2.56 6.18 -18.25
CA ARG A 311 -3.21 7.13 -19.16
C ARG A 311 -4.28 6.40 -19.95
N ILE A 312 -5.49 6.92 -19.92
CA ILE A 312 -6.59 6.47 -20.77
C ILE A 312 -6.85 7.58 -21.79
N ASN A 313 -6.61 7.30 -23.04
CA ASN A 313 -6.90 8.20 -24.15
C ASN A 313 -8.34 8.01 -24.65
N ASP A 314 -8.79 8.93 -25.49
CA ASP A 314 -10.02 8.74 -26.25
C ASP A 314 -9.95 7.44 -27.06
N GLY A 315 -11.11 6.86 -27.36
CA GLY A 315 -11.17 5.65 -28.16
C GLY A 315 -10.55 5.83 -29.54
N PRO A 316 -10.16 4.74 -30.20
CA PRO A 316 -9.67 4.81 -31.55
C PRO A 316 -10.73 5.48 -32.44
N LEU A 317 -10.28 6.40 -33.27
CA LEU A 317 -11.15 7.00 -34.27
C LEU A 317 -11.75 5.89 -35.13
N LYS A 318 -13.05 5.88 -35.28
CA LYS A 318 -13.69 4.94 -36.20
C LYS A 318 -13.37 5.38 -37.63
N ILE A 319 -12.95 4.44 -38.47
CA ILE A 319 -12.65 4.72 -39.87
C ILE A 319 -13.86 5.36 -40.58
N SER A 320 -15.10 5.01 -40.20
CA SER A 320 -16.31 5.65 -40.69
C SER A 320 -16.42 7.14 -40.34
N GLU A 321 -16.02 7.52 -39.09
CA GLU A 321 -16.04 8.92 -38.65
C GLU A 321 -14.98 9.75 -39.41
N LEU A 322 -13.85 9.13 -39.75
CA LEU A 322 -12.81 9.74 -40.57
C LEU A 322 -13.23 9.93 -42.00
N ALA A 323 -13.92 8.93 -42.57
CA ALA A 323 -14.46 9.01 -43.94
C ALA A 323 -15.53 10.12 -44.05
N ASP A 324 -16.42 10.22 -43.07
CA ASP A 324 -17.45 11.26 -43.02
C ASP A 324 -16.86 12.66 -42.87
N ALA A 325 -15.82 12.82 -42.02
CA ALA A 325 -15.12 14.09 -41.84
C ALA A 325 -14.29 14.50 -43.07
N ALA A 326 -13.66 13.54 -43.75
CA ALA A 326 -12.95 13.76 -45.01
C ALA A 326 -13.91 14.15 -46.14
N ALA A 327 -15.09 13.51 -46.23
CA ALA A 327 -16.13 13.84 -47.22
C ALA A 327 -16.71 15.24 -47.02
N GLN A 328 -16.62 15.79 -45.81
CA GLN A 328 -17.04 17.14 -45.45
C GLN A 328 -15.93 18.21 -45.63
N GLY A 329 -14.73 17.81 -46.13
CA GLY A 329 -13.60 18.71 -46.33
C GLY A 329 -13.00 19.30 -45.05
N ALA A 330 -13.29 18.68 -43.90
CA ALA A 330 -12.97 19.28 -42.58
C ALA A 330 -11.62 18.86 -41.98
N ILE A 331 -10.92 17.84 -42.55
CA ILE A 331 -9.70 17.30 -41.93
C ILE A 331 -8.65 16.96 -42.98
N GLU A 332 -7.49 17.60 -42.85
CA GLU A 332 -6.24 17.20 -43.51
C GLU A 332 -5.56 16.15 -42.57
N MET A 333 -5.53 14.90 -42.99
CA MET A 333 -4.90 13.83 -42.21
C MET A 333 -3.59 13.38 -42.84
N ARG A 334 -2.50 13.55 -42.13
CA ARG A 334 -1.21 12.94 -42.48
C ARG A 334 -0.97 11.69 -41.65
N ILE A 335 -0.81 10.54 -42.28
CA ILE A 335 -0.41 9.30 -41.60
C ILE A 335 1.10 9.14 -41.72
N ASP A 336 1.79 9.18 -40.59
CA ASP A 336 3.17 8.71 -40.56
C ASP A 336 3.16 7.18 -40.69
N MET A 337 3.57 6.70 -41.88
CA MET A 337 3.60 5.28 -42.23
C MET A 337 4.55 4.47 -41.35
N ALA A 338 5.58 5.08 -40.75
CA ALA A 338 6.49 4.41 -39.82
C ALA A 338 5.79 4.14 -38.48
N SER A 339 5.07 5.11 -37.97
CA SER A 339 4.24 5.00 -36.76
C SER A 339 3.09 4.01 -36.96
N LEU A 340 2.40 4.06 -38.10
CA LEU A 340 1.32 3.14 -38.42
C LEU A 340 1.84 1.68 -38.51
N ARG A 341 3.00 1.48 -39.13
CA ARG A 341 3.62 0.16 -39.27
C ARG A 341 4.03 -0.41 -37.92
N SER A 342 4.61 0.38 -37.03
CA SER A 342 4.95 -0.04 -35.68
C SER A 342 3.70 -0.37 -34.85
N THR A 343 2.64 0.42 -35.00
CA THR A 343 1.33 0.20 -34.36
C THR A 343 0.67 -1.08 -34.85
N LEU A 344 0.65 -1.33 -36.14
CA LEU A 344 0.11 -2.55 -36.73
C LEU A 344 0.91 -3.80 -36.32
N LEU A 345 2.24 -3.72 -36.26
CA LEU A 345 3.09 -4.82 -35.79
C LEU A 345 2.85 -5.13 -34.32
N ALA A 346 2.67 -4.12 -33.49
CA ALA A 346 2.37 -4.31 -32.07
C ALA A 346 0.97 -4.90 -31.85
N VAL A 347 -0.04 -4.48 -32.63
CA VAL A 347 -1.38 -5.09 -32.61
C VAL A 347 -1.33 -6.53 -33.09
N ALA A 348 -0.58 -6.84 -34.13
CA ALA A 348 -0.39 -8.20 -34.65
C ALA A 348 0.33 -9.11 -33.64
N ALA A 349 1.20 -8.54 -32.81
CA ALA A 349 1.86 -9.24 -31.69
C ALA A 349 0.99 -9.38 -30.43
N GLY A 350 -0.28 -8.95 -30.47
CA GLY A 350 -1.20 -9.00 -29.30
C GLY A 350 -0.87 -7.99 -28.22
N GLN A 351 -0.03 -7.01 -28.50
CA GLN A 351 0.29 -5.93 -27.58
C GLN A 351 -0.80 -4.85 -27.64
N THR A 352 -1.15 -4.29 -26.50
CA THR A 352 -2.03 -3.13 -26.44
C THR A 352 -1.19 -1.89 -26.76
N VAL A 353 -1.48 -1.24 -27.86
CA VAL A 353 -0.77 -0.04 -28.28
C VAL A 353 -1.61 1.16 -27.87
N GLY A 354 -1.03 2.05 -27.06
CA GLY A 354 -1.55 3.38 -26.86
C GLY A 354 -1.49 4.21 -28.15
N ARG A 355 -2.22 5.29 -28.16
CA ARG A 355 -2.16 6.27 -29.27
C ARG A 355 -0.71 6.73 -29.42
N PRO A 356 -0.06 6.60 -30.58
CA PRO A 356 1.28 7.14 -30.76
C PRO A 356 1.27 8.64 -30.52
N GLU A 357 2.28 9.14 -29.82
CA GLU A 357 2.50 10.58 -29.69
C GLU A 357 2.83 11.13 -31.08
N GLY A 358 1.91 11.88 -31.62
CA GLY A 358 2.07 12.55 -32.92
C GLY A 358 0.73 12.84 -33.57
N SER A 359 0.65 13.90 -34.31
CA SER A 359 -0.49 14.20 -35.16
C SER A 359 -0.54 13.20 -36.33
N PHE A 360 -1.61 12.44 -36.45
CA PHE A 360 -1.85 11.68 -37.68
C PHE A 360 -2.37 12.62 -38.76
N ALA A 361 -1.69 12.67 -39.87
CA ALA A 361 -2.20 13.32 -41.06
C ALA A 361 -2.36 12.25 -42.16
N VAL A 362 -3.54 12.09 -42.71
CA VAL A 362 -3.82 11.24 -43.89
C VAL A 362 -3.96 12.19 -45.08
N GLU A 363 -3.01 12.10 -45.98
CA GLU A 363 -3.12 12.76 -47.29
C GLU A 363 -3.81 11.75 -48.24
N LEU A 364 -5.05 12.01 -48.59
CA LEU A 364 -5.73 11.26 -49.65
C LEU A 364 -5.30 11.93 -50.96
N GLN A 365 -4.52 11.23 -51.76
CA GLN A 365 -4.33 11.61 -53.16
C GLN A 365 -5.52 11.07 -53.98
N ASP A 366 -6.13 11.96 -54.75
CA ASP A 366 -7.20 11.62 -55.73
C ASP A 366 -6.76 10.58 -56.77
#